data_d7bdb5390d34cc06afce99a59f6d9cc8
#
_entry.id   d7bdb5390d34cc06afce99a59f6d9cc8
#
_cell.length_a   1.000
_cell.length_b   1.000
_cell.length_c   1.000
_cell.angle_alpha   90.00
_cell.angle_beta   90.00
_cell.angle_gamma   90.00
#
_symmetry.space_group_name_H-M   'P 1'
#
loop_
_entity.id
_entity.type
_entity.pdbx_description
1 polymer ?
#
loop_
_entity_poly.entity_id
_entity_poly.type
_entity_poly.pdbx_seq_one_letter_code
_entity_poly.pdbx_strand_id
1 'polypeptide(L)'
;MSAIRATNLSKRYGGTTAVSDLSFDVEPGQVTGFLGPNGAGKSTTMRMILGLDRPSGGSVLVDGRPYGELRHPLRKVGALLDAKAVHGGRSAYNHLLAIAQSNGIPAGRVNEVLDAVGLREVARRRVGGFSLGMSQRLGIAAALLGDPEILIFDEPVNGLDPDGILWIRTFMRKLAAEGRTVFVSSHLMSEMAQTADHLIVIGKGRLIADTSVQEFIGRSSQGYVRIRSPRLAEVAELVKVGELYPDHLRVTAMNTLEIGTLTARAGIPLEELTFVQPSLEAAYMELTKDSLEFSS
;
A
#
# COMPACT_ATOMS: atom_id res chain seq x y z
N MET A 1 8.50 19.55 7.68
CA MET A 1 8.94 18.51 8.65
C MET A 1 8.14 17.26 8.34
N SER A 2 8.80 16.11 8.26
CA SER A 2 8.13 14.82 7.99
C SER A 2 7.16 14.47 9.13
N ALA A 3 6.01 13.88 8.76
CA ALA A 3 5.00 13.43 9.72
C ALA A 3 5.49 12.23 10.53
N ILE A 4 6.24 11.32 9.89
CA ILE A 4 6.90 10.18 10.53
C ILE A 4 8.33 10.14 10.03
N ARG A 5 9.30 9.95 10.93
CA ARG A 5 10.72 9.77 10.60
C ARG A 5 11.28 8.53 11.29
N ALA A 6 11.76 7.58 10.53
CA ALA A 6 12.50 6.43 11.00
C ALA A 6 14.01 6.63 10.70
N THR A 7 14.87 6.36 11.67
CA THR A 7 16.33 6.50 11.53
C THR A 7 17.02 5.23 12.04
N ASN A 8 17.67 4.50 11.13
CA ASN A 8 18.42 3.26 11.39
C ASN A 8 17.58 2.24 12.20
N LEU A 9 16.26 2.21 11.96
CA LEU A 9 15.30 1.44 12.74
C LEU A 9 15.54 -0.05 12.58
N SER A 10 15.69 -0.75 13.69
CA SER A 10 15.95 -2.18 13.70
C SER A 10 15.12 -2.90 14.74
N LYS A 11 14.67 -4.14 14.42
CA LYS A 11 13.92 -5.01 15.34
C LYS A 11 14.36 -6.44 15.21
N ARG A 12 14.67 -7.04 16.35
CA ARG A 12 14.98 -8.46 16.49
C ARG A 12 14.04 -9.13 17.49
N TYR A 13 13.58 -10.31 17.15
CA TYR A 13 12.81 -11.22 18.01
C TYR A 13 13.62 -12.50 18.20
N GLY A 14 14.29 -12.61 19.36
CA GLY A 14 15.24 -13.72 19.57
C GLY A 14 16.35 -13.73 18.52
N GLY A 15 16.46 -14.82 17.77
CA GLY A 15 17.42 -14.98 16.68
C GLY A 15 17.03 -14.34 15.34
N THR A 16 15.76 -13.94 15.16
CA THR A 16 15.23 -13.45 13.89
C THR A 16 15.25 -11.94 13.81
N THR A 17 15.85 -11.38 12.77
CA THR A 17 15.80 -9.93 12.47
C THR A 17 14.60 -9.65 11.57
N ALA A 18 13.61 -8.94 12.08
CA ALA A 18 12.41 -8.56 11.34
C ALA A 18 12.57 -7.25 10.57
N VAL A 19 13.36 -6.30 11.12
CA VAL A 19 13.69 -5.01 10.49
C VAL A 19 15.17 -4.72 10.76
N SER A 20 15.90 -4.27 9.75
CA SER A 20 17.34 -4.05 9.81
C SER A 20 17.71 -2.71 9.15
N ASP A 21 18.14 -1.76 9.96
CA ASP A 21 18.71 -0.47 9.53
C ASP A 21 17.80 0.30 8.56
N LEU A 22 16.50 0.38 8.89
CA LEU A 22 15.49 0.99 8.04
C LEU A 22 15.39 2.50 8.34
N SER A 23 15.67 3.32 7.32
CA SER A 23 15.55 4.78 7.42
C SER A 23 14.64 5.30 6.31
N PHE A 24 13.64 6.10 6.66
CA PHE A 24 12.71 6.73 5.73
C PHE A 24 11.97 7.89 6.39
N ASP A 25 11.40 8.74 5.56
CA ASP A 25 10.50 9.83 5.96
C ASP A 25 9.11 9.66 5.32
N VAL A 26 8.05 9.94 6.08
CA VAL A 26 6.67 10.05 5.56
C VAL A 26 6.30 11.53 5.57
N GLU A 27 6.10 12.08 4.38
CA GLU A 27 5.76 13.49 4.24
C GLU A 27 4.26 13.75 4.50
N PRO A 28 3.91 14.92 5.02
CA PRO A 28 2.51 15.26 5.30
C PRO A 28 1.69 15.49 4.03
N GLY A 29 0.36 15.28 4.13
CA GLY A 29 -0.60 15.66 3.11
C GLY A 29 -0.66 14.75 1.87
N GLN A 30 -0.09 13.55 1.94
CA GLN A 30 -0.10 12.59 0.83
C GLN A 30 -0.37 11.16 1.30
N VAL A 31 -0.64 10.27 0.35
CA VAL A 31 -0.72 8.82 0.59
C VAL A 31 0.65 8.22 0.32
N THR A 32 1.29 7.71 1.38
CA THR A 32 2.55 6.96 1.27
C THR A 32 2.27 5.47 1.40
N GLY A 33 2.55 4.71 0.33
CA GLY A 33 2.46 3.26 0.30
C GLY A 33 3.71 2.61 0.90
N PHE A 34 3.53 1.70 1.86
CA PHE A 34 4.59 0.91 2.47
C PHE A 34 4.51 -0.52 1.94
N LEU A 35 5.33 -0.82 0.95
CA LEU A 35 5.24 -2.02 0.13
C LEU A 35 6.28 -3.07 0.49
N GLY A 36 5.90 -4.33 0.34
CA GLY A 36 6.80 -5.47 0.50
C GLY A 36 6.02 -6.78 0.63
N PRO A 37 6.68 -7.92 0.43
CA PRO A 37 6.05 -9.22 0.58
C PRO A 37 5.63 -9.49 2.03
N ASN A 38 4.85 -10.54 2.24
CA ASN A 38 4.55 -11.00 3.59
C ASN A 38 5.84 -11.38 4.31
N GLY A 39 5.95 -10.94 5.58
CA GLY A 39 7.18 -11.14 6.36
C GLY A 39 8.29 -10.12 6.10
N ALA A 40 8.12 -9.14 5.21
CA ALA A 40 9.14 -8.11 4.94
C ALA A 40 9.38 -7.13 6.11
N GLY A 41 8.55 -7.14 7.16
CA GLY A 41 8.70 -6.27 8.33
C GLY A 41 7.71 -5.11 8.39
N LYS A 42 6.71 -5.03 7.49
CA LYS A 42 5.73 -3.93 7.42
C LYS A 42 4.99 -3.71 8.75
N SER A 43 4.24 -4.71 9.20
CA SER A 43 3.48 -4.61 10.47
C SER A 43 4.38 -4.36 11.67
N THR A 44 5.57 -4.97 11.71
CA THR A 44 6.58 -4.72 12.76
C THR A 44 7.00 -3.26 12.79
N THR A 45 7.26 -2.67 11.63
CA THR A 45 7.62 -1.25 11.52
C THR A 45 6.48 -0.35 11.99
N MET A 46 5.24 -0.60 11.55
CA MET A 46 4.08 0.17 12.01
C MET A 46 3.84 0.05 13.52
N ARG A 47 4.06 -1.13 14.10
CA ARG A 47 3.97 -1.32 15.55
C ARG A 47 5.05 -0.55 16.31
N MET A 48 6.28 -0.43 15.75
CA MET A 48 7.33 0.41 16.33
C MET A 48 7.00 1.89 16.24
N ILE A 49 6.43 2.36 15.12
CA ILE A 49 5.98 3.76 14.96
C ILE A 49 4.97 4.13 16.04
N LEU A 50 4.04 3.21 16.35
CA LEU A 50 2.99 3.39 17.36
C LEU A 50 3.46 3.09 18.80
N GLY A 51 4.75 2.79 19.01
CA GLY A 51 5.29 2.47 20.32
C GLY A 51 4.77 1.15 20.93
N LEU A 52 4.08 0.31 20.15
CA LEU A 52 3.59 -1.01 20.57
C LEU A 52 4.73 -2.04 20.70
N ASP A 53 5.77 -1.86 19.88
CA ASP A 53 7.00 -2.64 19.95
C ASP A 53 8.20 -1.69 20.11
N ARG A 54 9.05 -1.97 21.09
CA ARG A 54 10.28 -1.20 21.29
C ARG A 54 11.31 -1.60 20.22
N PRO A 55 11.91 -0.65 19.48
CA PRO A 55 13.04 -0.94 18.60
C PRO A 55 14.20 -1.62 19.33
N SER A 56 14.94 -2.49 18.62
CA SER A 56 16.20 -3.06 19.10
C SER A 56 17.39 -2.14 18.80
N GLY A 57 17.22 -1.21 17.84
CA GLY A 57 18.19 -0.18 17.46
C GLY A 57 17.53 0.91 16.65
N GLY A 58 18.17 2.06 16.57
CA GLY A 58 17.62 3.23 15.89
C GLY A 58 16.48 3.89 16.64
N SER A 59 15.73 4.75 15.94
CA SER A 59 14.60 5.50 16.51
C SER A 59 13.53 5.77 15.48
N VAL A 60 12.30 6.04 15.95
CA VAL A 60 11.22 6.53 15.13
C VAL A 60 10.50 7.66 15.84
N LEU A 61 10.21 8.72 15.11
CA LEU A 61 9.54 9.91 15.59
C LEU A 61 8.25 10.15 14.80
N VAL A 62 7.24 10.61 15.49
CA VAL A 62 5.96 11.07 14.94
C VAL A 62 5.83 12.54 15.29
N ASP A 63 5.75 13.40 14.29
CA ASP A 63 5.75 14.85 14.46
C ASP A 63 6.93 15.34 15.37
N GLY A 64 8.11 14.76 15.12
CA GLY A 64 9.36 15.10 15.81
C GLY A 64 9.51 14.54 17.23
N ARG A 65 8.59 13.67 17.71
CA ARG A 65 8.62 13.06 19.06
C ARG A 65 8.35 11.56 19.01
N PRO A 66 8.88 10.78 19.96
CA PRO A 66 8.45 9.39 20.14
C PRO A 66 6.93 9.33 20.42
N TYR A 67 6.25 8.32 19.85
CA TYR A 67 4.78 8.17 20.00
C TYR A 67 4.33 8.18 21.47
N GLY A 68 5.08 7.51 22.37
CA GLY A 68 4.77 7.44 23.80
C GLY A 68 4.85 8.79 24.55
N GLU A 69 5.44 9.81 23.95
CA GLU A 69 5.55 11.17 24.50
C GLU A 69 4.43 12.10 24.01
N LEU A 70 3.56 11.62 23.10
CA LEU A 70 2.44 12.40 22.62
C LEU A 70 1.38 12.55 23.71
N ARG A 71 0.99 13.78 24.01
CA ARG A 71 0.07 14.11 25.11
C ARG A 71 -1.36 13.59 24.87
N HIS A 72 -1.79 13.58 23.61
CA HIS A 72 -3.10 13.09 23.15
C HIS A 72 -2.91 12.30 21.86
N PRO A 73 -2.37 11.07 21.92
CA PRO A 73 -1.92 10.35 20.74
C PRO A 73 -3.03 10.13 19.69
N LEU A 74 -4.28 9.85 20.11
CA LEU A 74 -5.39 9.65 19.17
C LEU A 74 -5.80 10.92 18.40
N ARG A 75 -5.43 12.11 18.89
CA ARG A 75 -5.65 13.37 18.15
C ARG A 75 -4.54 13.64 17.13
N LYS A 76 -3.43 12.93 17.23
CA LYS A 76 -2.30 13.08 16.32
C LYS A 76 -2.22 11.92 15.34
N VAL A 77 -2.43 10.69 15.82
CA VAL A 77 -2.32 9.46 15.02
C VAL A 77 -3.56 8.61 15.21
N GLY A 78 -4.20 8.24 14.11
CA GLY A 78 -5.18 7.17 14.03
C GLY A 78 -4.58 5.94 13.37
N ALA A 79 -4.84 4.75 13.90
CA ALA A 79 -4.26 3.54 13.36
C ALA A 79 -5.28 2.39 13.24
N LEU A 80 -5.17 1.63 12.16
CA LEU A 80 -5.82 0.36 11.94
C LEU A 80 -4.75 -0.69 11.66
N LEU A 81 -4.43 -1.52 12.66
CA LEU A 81 -3.48 -2.63 12.53
C LEU A 81 -4.18 -3.98 12.39
N ASP A 82 -5.36 -4.14 13.01
CA ASP A 82 -6.17 -5.35 12.93
C ASP A 82 -7.66 -4.99 13.07
N ALA A 83 -8.41 -5.18 11.99
CA ALA A 83 -9.85 -4.92 11.97
C ALA A 83 -10.66 -5.89 12.85
N LYS A 84 -10.07 -7.03 13.25
CA LYS A 84 -10.72 -8.03 14.11
C LYS A 84 -10.45 -7.81 15.59
N ALA A 85 -9.61 -6.86 15.97
CA ALA A 85 -9.28 -6.54 17.36
C ALA A 85 -10.44 -5.83 18.09
N VAL A 86 -11.66 -6.34 17.92
CA VAL A 86 -12.89 -5.81 18.52
C VAL A 86 -13.65 -6.91 19.24
N HIS A 87 -14.15 -6.63 20.44
CA HIS A 87 -14.98 -7.59 21.17
C HIS A 87 -16.33 -7.79 20.45
N GLY A 88 -16.55 -8.98 19.87
CA GLY A 88 -17.71 -9.29 19.02
C GLY A 88 -19.08 -9.10 19.70
N GLY A 89 -19.17 -9.11 21.01
CA GLY A 89 -20.40 -8.87 21.78
C GLY A 89 -20.80 -7.41 21.89
N ARG A 90 -19.89 -6.45 21.58
CA ARG A 90 -20.20 -5.01 21.59
C ARG A 90 -20.86 -4.59 20.29
N SER A 91 -21.75 -3.57 20.35
CA SER A 91 -22.19 -2.89 19.14
C SER A 91 -21.07 -1.97 18.60
N ALA A 92 -21.12 -1.64 17.31
CA ALA A 92 -20.15 -0.71 16.70
C ALA A 92 -20.15 0.65 17.44
N TYR A 93 -21.32 1.18 17.74
CA TYR A 93 -21.47 2.42 18.52
C TYR A 93 -20.79 2.31 19.90
N ASN A 94 -21.08 1.25 20.68
CA ASN A 94 -20.52 1.10 22.01
C ASN A 94 -19.02 0.83 22.00
N HIS A 95 -18.51 0.18 20.95
CA HIS A 95 -17.08 0.02 20.76
C HIS A 95 -16.39 1.38 20.60
N LEU A 96 -16.88 2.21 19.67
CA LEU A 96 -16.33 3.55 19.45
C LEU A 96 -16.52 4.47 20.63
N LEU A 97 -17.69 4.40 21.31
CA LEU A 97 -17.97 5.20 22.49
C LEU A 97 -17.00 4.88 23.64
N ALA A 98 -16.67 3.61 23.87
CA ALA A 98 -15.70 3.22 24.88
C ALA A 98 -14.30 3.81 24.59
N ILE A 99 -13.86 3.81 23.32
CA ILE A 99 -12.60 4.43 22.92
C ILE A 99 -12.67 5.95 23.10
N ALA A 100 -13.77 6.58 22.69
CA ALA A 100 -13.96 8.02 22.82
C ALA A 100 -13.89 8.46 24.29
N GLN A 101 -14.63 7.78 25.18
CA GLN A 101 -14.68 8.11 26.61
C GLN A 101 -13.32 7.93 27.29
N SER A 102 -12.58 6.84 26.98
CA SER A 102 -11.25 6.60 27.56
C SER A 102 -10.19 7.62 27.11
N ASN A 103 -10.47 8.38 26.04
CA ASN A 103 -9.55 9.37 25.49
C ASN A 103 -10.07 10.82 25.57
N GLY A 104 -11.16 11.07 26.33
CA GLY A 104 -11.72 12.41 26.49
C GLY A 104 -12.27 13.00 25.18
N ILE A 105 -12.77 12.14 24.27
CA ILE A 105 -13.37 12.54 23.00
C ILE A 105 -14.88 12.64 23.19
N PRO A 106 -15.56 13.71 22.74
CA PRO A 106 -16.99 13.86 22.88
C PRO A 106 -17.79 12.73 22.19
N ALA A 107 -18.86 12.24 22.84
CA ALA A 107 -19.69 11.16 22.30
C ALA A 107 -20.33 11.49 20.93
N GLY A 108 -20.56 12.77 20.61
CA GLY A 108 -21.04 13.20 19.30
C GLY A 108 -20.15 12.77 18.16
N ARG A 109 -18.81 12.73 18.36
CA ARG A 109 -17.84 12.31 17.38
C ARG A 109 -18.03 10.87 16.90
N VAL A 110 -18.57 10.00 17.77
CA VAL A 110 -18.90 8.60 17.41
C VAL A 110 -19.87 8.55 16.23
N ASN A 111 -20.87 9.40 16.24
CA ASN A 111 -21.85 9.45 15.14
C ASN A 111 -21.21 9.97 13.84
N GLU A 112 -20.40 11.01 13.94
CA GLU A 112 -19.72 11.60 12.78
C GLU A 112 -18.80 10.59 12.08
N VAL A 113 -18.00 9.82 12.83
CA VAL A 113 -17.12 8.82 12.22
C VAL A 113 -17.89 7.62 11.66
N LEU A 114 -19.02 7.22 12.29
CA LEU A 114 -19.91 6.19 11.76
C LEU A 114 -20.54 6.60 10.43
N ASP A 115 -20.94 7.88 10.33
CA ASP A 115 -21.45 8.45 9.08
C ASP A 115 -20.37 8.49 8.01
N ALA A 116 -19.16 8.94 8.35
CA ALA A 116 -18.04 9.03 7.42
C ALA A 116 -17.65 7.70 6.78
N VAL A 117 -17.81 6.58 7.51
CA VAL A 117 -17.50 5.23 6.98
C VAL A 117 -18.73 4.46 6.51
N GLY A 118 -19.93 5.05 6.55
CA GLY A 118 -21.19 4.43 6.08
C GLY A 118 -21.71 3.31 6.98
N LEU A 119 -21.48 3.38 8.30
CA LEU A 119 -21.93 2.37 9.28
C LEU A 119 -23.06 2.86 10.19
N ARG A 120 -23.64 4.05 9.93
CA ARG A 120 -24.67 4.66 10.78
C ARG A 120 -25.88 3.76 11.03
N GLU A 121 -26.42 3.16 9.99
CA GLU A 121 -27.64 2.33 10.07
C GLU A 121 -27.43 1.05 10.87
N VAL A 122 -26.18 0.53 10.88
CA VAL A 122 -25.82 -0.70 11.57
C VAL A 122 -25.07 -0.46 12.88
N ALA A 123 -24.97 0.79 13.34
CA ALA A 123 -24.20 1.21 14.50
C ALA A 123 -24.57 0.45 15.80
N ARG A 124 -25.84 0.05 15.95
CA ARG A 124 -26.34 -0.68 17.12
C ARG A 124 -26.23 -2.21 17.02
N ARG A 125 -25.82 -2.74 15.83
CA ARG A 125 -25.60 -4.18 15.64
C ARG A 125 -24.30 -4.62 16.32
N ARG A 126 -24.30 -5.86 16.83
CA ARG A 126 -23.09 -6.49 17.41
C ARG A 126 -22.05 -6.71 16.32
N VAL A 127 -20.80 -6.37 16.62
CA VAL A 127 -19.68 -6.46 15.67
C VAL A 127 -19.37 -7.90 15.27
N GLY A 128 -19.65 -8.89 16.13
CA GLY A 128 -19.47 -10.30 15.78
C GLY A 128 -20.28 -10.79 14.56
N GLY A 129 -21.30 -10.03 14.13
CA GLY A 129 -22.08 -10.30 12.91
C GLY A 129 -21.69 -9.40 11.71
N PHE A 130 -20.57 -8.67 11.78
CA PHE A 130 -20.10 -7.82 10.70
C PHE A 130 -19.37 -8.64 9.63
N SER A 131 -19.56 -8.24 8.36
CA SER A 131 -18.68 -8.69 7.28
C SER A 131 -17.26 -8.16 7.50
N LEU A 132 -16.29 -8.70 6.78
CA LEU A 132 -14.92 -8.21 6.84
C LEU A 132 -14.86 -6.73 6.46
N GLY A 133 -15.53 -6.33 5.38
CA GLY A 133 -15.60 -4.92 4.96
C GLY A 133 -16.24 -4.00 6.00
N MET A 134 -17.29 -4.46 6.69
CA MET A 134 -17.86 -3.69 7.81
C MET A 134 -16.88 -3.58 8.98
N SER A 135 -16.11 -4.62 9.28
CA SER A 135 -15.08 -4.60 10.32
C SER A 135 -13.93 -3.66 9.98
N GLN A 136 -13.47 -3.65 8.72
CA GLN A 136 -12.47 -2.70 8.23
C GLN A 136 -12.98 -1.25 8.36
N ARG A 137 -14.20 -0.97 7.91
CA ARG A 137 -14.83 0.35 8.07
C ARG A 137 -14.93 0.78 9.53
N LEU A 138 -15.25 -0.14 10.43
CA LEU A 138 -15.30 0.14 11.87
C LEU A 138 -13.91 0.46 12.44
N GLY A 139 -12.87 -0.28 12.03
CA GLY A 139 -11.49 0.00 12.40
C GLY A 139 -11.01 1.37 11.91
N ILE A 140 -11.39 1.76 10.68
CA ILE A 140 -11.13 3.11 10.15
C ILE A 140 -11.89 4.16 10.95
N ALA A 141 -13.16 3.91 11.32
CA ALA A 141 -13.92 4.81 12.19
C ALA A 141 -13.23 5.01 13.54
N ALA A 142 -12.69 3.95 14.14
CA ALA A 142 -11.91 4.04 15.37
C ALA A 142 -10.63 4.87 15.19
N ALA A 143 -9.93 4.69 14.07
CA ALA A 143 -8.75 5.50 13.73
C ALA A 143 -9.08 7.00 13.57
N LEU A 144 -10.26 7.33 13.05
CA LEU A 144 -10.70 8.72 12.83
C LEU A 144 -11.28 9.41 14.07
N LEU A 145 -11.47 8.70 15.17
CA LEU A 145 -12.20 9.19 16.33
C LEU A 145 -11.58 10.47 16.93
N GLY A 146 -10.27 10.51 17.02
CA GLY A 146 -9.52 11.64 17.55
C GLY A 146 -9.33 12.80 16.58
N ASP A 147 -9.86 12.71 15.35
CA ASP A 147 -9.61 13.65 14.26
C ASP A 147 -8.10 13.84 13.93
N PRO A 148 -7.36 12.74 13.73
CA PRO A 148 -5.91 12.79 13.64
C PRO A 148 -5.42 13.38 12.32
N GLU A 149 -4.24 13.99 12.38
CA GLU A 149 -3.51 14.47 11.20
C GLU A 149 -2.79 13.35 10.44
N ILE A 150 -2.43 12.26 11.15
CA ILE A 150 -1.68 11.11 10.62
C ILE A 150 -2.54 9.85 10.75
N LEU A 151 -2.64 9.09 9.68
CA LEU A 151 -3.40 7.84 9.62
C LEU A 151 -2.47 6.70 9.19
N ILE A 152 -2.46 5.61 9.93
CA ILE A 152 -1.65 4.42 9.68
C ILE A 152 -2.57 3.22 9.47
N PHE A 153 -2.52 2.61 8.29
CA PHE A 153 -3.36 1.46 7.93
C PHE A 153 -2.50 0.27 7.52
N ASP A 154 -2.61 -0.83 8.26
CA ASP A 154 -1.91 -2.07 7.94
C ASP A 154 -2.83 -3.00 7.13
N GLU A 155 -2.49 -3.21 5.86
CA GLU A 155 -3.19 -4.09 4.91
C GLU A 155 -4.72 -3.87 4.86
N PRO A 156 -5.21 -2.62 4.73
CA PRO A 156 -6.63 -2.31 4.91
C PRO A 156 -7.54 -2.85 3.81
N VAL A 157 -6.98 -3.28 2.67
CA VAL A 157 -7.72 -3.83 1.52
C VAL A 157 -7.88 -5.35 1.56
N ASN A 158 -7.19 -6.03 2.47
CA ASN A 158 -7.16 -7.48 2.50
C ASN A 158 -8.54 -8.09 2.72
N GLY A 159 -8.92 -8.99 1.80
CA GLY A 159 -10.17 -9.74 1.87
C GLY A 159 -11.43 -8.91 1.64
N LEU A 160 -11.29 -7.72 1.08
CA LEU A 160 -12.42 -6.92 0.62
C LEU A 160 -12.85 -7.34 -0.80
N ASP A 161 -14.12 -7.13 -1.09
CA ASP A 161 -14.65 -7.19 -2.44
C ASP A 161 -14.21 -5.95 -3.26
N PRO A 162 -14.38 -5.95 -4.60
CA PRO A 162 -13.97 -4.84 -5.44
C PRO A 162 -14.56 -3.48 -5.02
N ASP A 163 -15.81 -3.46 -4.56
CA ASP A 163 -16.49 -2.24 -4.10
C ASP A 163 -15.86 -1.71 -2.80
N GLY A 164 -15.51 -2.62 -1.89
CA GLY A 164 -14.79 -2.29 -0.66
C GLY A 164 -13.39 -1.73 -0.93
N ILE A 165 -12.66 -2.29 -1.88
CA ILE A 165 -11.35 -1.80 -2.31
C ILE A 165 -11.48 -0.40 -2.92
N LEU A 166 -12.43 -0.20 -3.83
CA LEU A 166 -12.67 1.11 -4.45
C LEU A 166 -13.04 2.16 -3.41
N TRP A 167 -13.90 1.79 -2.46
CA TRP A 167 -14.30 2.69 -1.36
C TRP A 167 -13.10 3.14 -0.53
N ILE A 168 -12.27 2.20 -0.04
CA ILE A 168 -11.14 2.53 0.85
C ILE A 168 -10.08 3.35 0.12
N ARG A 169 -9.80 3.04 -1.14
CA ARG A 169 -8.90 3.81 -2.00
C ARG A 169 -9.36 5.26 -2.14
N THR A 170 -10.63 5.45 -2.52
CA THR A 170 -11.23 6.79 -2.66
C THR A 170 -11.21 7.54 -1.33
N PHE A 171 -11.46 6.82 -0.24
CA PHE A 171 -11.46 7.39 1.11
C PHE A 171 -10.07 7.85 1.56
N MET A 172 -9.02 7.05 1.34
CA MET A 172 -7.64 7.44 1.65
C MET A 172 -7.19 8.66 0.84
N ARG A 173 -7.51 8.70 -0.46
CA ARG A 173 -7.21 9.86 -1.31
C ARG A 173 -7.95 11.13 -0.87
N LYS A 174 -9.21 10.98 -0.44
CA LYS A 174 -9.97 12.09 0.13
C LYS A 174 -9.30 12.64 1.40
N LEU A 175 -8.89 11.78 2.31
CA LEU A 175 -8.19 12.17 3.55
C LEU A 175 -6.88 12.91 3.26
N ALA A 176 -6.09 12.44 2.28
CA ALA A 176 -4.88 13.12 1.85
C ALA A 176 -5.18 14.49 1.22
N ALA A 177 -6.23 14.59 0.39
CA ALA A 177 -6.67 15.86 -0.19
C ALA A 177 -7.18 16.88 0.86
N GLU A 178 -7.63 16.39 2.03
CA GLU A 178 -7.94 17.22 3.20
C GLU A 178 -6.68 17.69 3.96
N GLY A 179 -5.47 17.30 3.49
CA GLY A 179 -4.19 17.62 4.11
C GLY A 179 -3.71 16.64 5.16
N ARG A 180 -4.41 15.50 5.36
CA ARG A 180 -3.97 14.45 6.29
C ARG A 180 -2.88 13.59 5.68
N THR A 181 -1.98 13.07 6.50
CA THR A 181 -0.98 12.11 6.11
C THR A 181 -1.56 10.69 6.18
N VAL A 182 -1.46 9.93 5.11
CA VAL A 182 -1.92 8.53 5.10
C VAL A 182 -0.72 7.62 4.82
N PHE A 183 -0.38 6.79 5.79
CA PHE A 183 0.67 5.77 5.68
C PHE A 183 0.02 4.39 5.65
N VAL A 184 0.08 3.71 4.52
CA VAL A 184 -0.66 2.46 4.27
C VAL A 184 0.25 1.34 3.82
N SER A 185 0.21 0.19 4.50
CA SER A 185 0.91 -1.00 4.05
C SER A 185 0.07 -1.79 3.04
N SER A 186 0.75 -2.41 2.09
CA SER A 186 0.15 -3.38 1.18
C SER A 186 1.20 -4.33 0.60
N HIS A 187 0.74 -5.49 0.17
CA HIS A 187 1.48 -6.40 -0.71
C HIS A 187 0.89 -6.39 -2.13
N LEU A 188 -0.22 -5.68 -2.37
CA LEU A 188 -0.90 -5.56 -3.66
C LEU A 188 -0.39 -4.31 -4.40
N MET A 189 0.51 -4.53 -5.35
CA MET A 189 1.18 -3.45 -6.10
C MET A 189 0.19 -2.66 -6.97
N SER A 190 -0.74 -3.35 -7.65
CA SER A 190 -1.77 -2.73 -8.49
C SER A 190 -2.66 -1.74 -7.73
N GLU A 191 -3.00 -2.05 -6.48
CA GLU A 191 -3.78 -1.16 -5.64
C GLU A 191 -2.98 0.08 -5.22
N MET A 192 -1.69 -0.11 -4.90
CA MET A 192 -0.83 1.01 -4.51
C MET A 192 -0.52 1.93 -5.69
N ALA A 193 -0.33 1.39 -6.89
CA ALA A 193 -0.17 2.20 -8.10
C ALA A 193 -1.32 3.20 -8.34
N GLN A 194 -2.52 2.85 -7.89
CA GLN A 194 -3.72 3.68 -8.06
C GLN A 194 -4.04 4.56 -6.84
N THR A 195 -3.39 4.31 -5.69
CA THR A 195 -3.74 4.94 -4.41
C THR A 195 -2.65 5.87 -3.90
N ALA A 196 -1.39 5.43 -3.96
CA ALA A 196 -0.27 6.14 -3.35
C ALA A 196 0.30 7.23 -4.27
N ASP A 197 0.85 8.26 -3.66
CA ASP A 197 1.63 9.31 -4.31
C ASP A 197 3.12 8.97 -4.21
N HIS A 198 3.53 8.38 -3.09
CA HIS A 198 4.90 8.03 -2.73
C HIS A 198 4.99 6.58 -2.24
N LEU A 199 6.12 5.92 -2.46
CA LEU A 199 6.37 4.53 -2.11
C LEU A 199 7.63 4.39 -1.26
N ILE A 200 7.49 3.65 -0.17
CA ILE A 200 8.59 3.09 0.59
C ILE A 200 8.52 1.57 0.42
N VAL A 201 9.47 1.01 -0.30
CA VAL A 201 9.51 -0.42 -0.63
C VAL A 201 10.53 -1.12 0.23
N ILE A 202 10.11 -2.20 0.91
CA ILE A 202 11.00 -2.99 1.77
C ILE A 202 11.03 -4.46 1.37
N GLY A 203 12.18 -5.10 1.61
CA GLY A 203 12.39 -6.54 1.46
C GLY A 203 13.32 -7.06 2.54
N LYS A 204 12.97 -8.20 3.16
CA LYS A 204 13.77 -8.83 4.23
C LYS A 204 14.18 -7.83 5.34
N GLY A 205 13.27 -6.90 5.68
CA GLY A 205 13.48 -5.91 6.72
C GLY A 205 14.33 -4.70 6.33
N ARG A 206 14.72 -4.55 5.06
CA ARG A 206 15.59 -3.48 4.55
C ARG A 206 14.87 -2.62 3.53
N LEU A 207 15.29 -1.36 3.41
CA LEU A 207 14.81 -0.45 2.37
C LEU A 207 15.34 -0.90 1.00
N ILE A 208 14.43 -0.98 0.02
CA ILE A 208 14.74 -1.23 -1.39
C ILE A 208 14.60 0.06 -2.19
N ALA A 209 13.52 0.81 -1.96
CA ALA A 209 13.28 2.08 -2.62
C ALA A 209 12.46 3.03 -1.73
N ASP A 210 12.70 4.33 -1.91
CA ASP A 210 11.98 5.44 -1.28
C ASP A 210 11.84 6.53 -2.37
N THR A 211 10.67 6.61 -3.03
CA THR A 211 10.51 7.41 -4.24
C THR A 211 9.02 7.59 -4.61
N SER A 212 8.70 8.50 -5.54
CA SER A 212 7.35 8.62 -6.09
C SER A 212 6.94 7.37 -6.88
N VAL A 213 5.61 7.11 -6.96
CA VAL A 213 5.07 6.01 -7.78
C VAL A 213 5.54 6.11 -9.23
N GLN A 214 5.55 7.34 -9.79
CA GLN A 214 5.94 7.58 -11.18
C GLN A 214 7.41 7.29 -11.42
N GLU A 215 8.29 7.75 -10.54
CA GLU A 215 9.73 7.47 -10.64
C GLU A 215 10.04 5.99 -10.45
N PHE A 216 9.34 5.31 -9.53
CA PHE A 216 9.53 3.87 -9.32
C PHE A 216 9.20 3.08 -10.59
N ILE A 217 8.05 3.37 -11.21
CA ILE A 217 7.64 2.74 -12.48
C ILE A 217 8.64 3.09 -13.60
N GLY A 218 9.09 4.35 -13.68
CA GLY A 218 9.98 4.82 -14.72
C GLY A 218 11.42 4.28 -14.64
N ARG A 219 11.87 3.87 -13.45
CA ARG A 219 13.25 3.34 -13.25
C ARG A 219 13.43 1.91 -13.76
N SER A 220 12.39 1.11 -13.78
CA SER A 220 12.53 -0.35 -13.93
C SER A 220 11.99 -0.93 -15.23
N SER A 221 11.13 -0.24 -15.97
CA SER A 221 10.67 -0.80 -17.23
C SER A 221 10.32 0.29 -18.25
N GLN A 222 11.03 0.31 -19.36
CA GLN A 222 10.48 0.87 -20.58
C GLN A 222 9.27 0.00 -20.96
N GLY A 223 8.11 0.64 -21.27
CA GLY A 223 6.99 -0.06 -21.83
C GLY A 223 7.42 -0.84 -23.08
N TYR A 224 6.74 -1.91 -23.37
CA TYR A 224 7.05 -2.75 -24.52
C TYR A 224 5.81 -3.04 -25.35
N VAL A 225 6.03 -3.32 -26.63
CA VAL A 225 4.96 -3.82 -27.51
C VAL A 225 4.92 -5.32 -27.42
N ARG A 226 3.77 -5.87 -27.02
CA ARG A 226 3.48 -7.30 -27.07
C ARG A 226 2.84 -7.63 -28.39
N ILE A 227 3.39 -8.64 -29.06
CA ILE A 227 2.96 -9.09 -30.38
C ILE A 227 2.64 -10.57 -30.31
N ARG A 228 1.45 -10.95 -30.78
CA ARG A 228 1.08 -12.35 -31.03
C ARG A 228 0.75 -12.55 -32.51
N SER A 229 1.21 -13.65 -33.05
CA SER A 229 1.02 -14.00 -34.45
C SER A 229 1.13 -15.52 -34.63
N PRO A 230 0.36 -16.14 -35.52
CA PRO A 230 0.57 -17.53 -35.94
C PRO A 230 1.95 -17.73 -36.59
N ARG A 231 2.58 -16.65 -37.07
CA ARG A 231 3.88 -16.64 -37.72
C ARG A 231 4.90 -15.83 -36.92
N LEU A 232 4.93 -16.06 -35.60
CA LEU A 232 5.69 -15.25 -34.63
C LEU A 232 7.18 -15.21 -34.92
N ALA A 233 7.78 -16.34 -35.39
CA ALA A 233 9.19 -16.41 -35.76
C ALA A 233 9.52 -15.43 -36.92
N GLU A 234 8.65 -15.34 -37.92
CA GLU A 234 8.84 -14.39 -39.03
C GLU A 234 8.70 -12.93 -38.59
N VAL A 235 7.82 -12.66 -37.63
CA VAL A 235 7.74 -11.31 -37.01
C VAL A 235 9.04 -10.98 -36.30
N ALA A 236 9.62 -11.91 -35.55
CA ALA A 236 10.89 -11.70 -34.85
C ALA A 236 12.06 -11.42 -35.81
N GLU A 237 12.12 -12.15 -36.92
CA GLU A 237 13.12 -11.89 -37.98
C GLU A 237 12.92 -10.53 -38.66
N LEU A 238 11.67 -10.13 -38.89
CA LEU A 238 11.33 -8.87 -39.53
C LEU A 238 11.66 -7.66 -38.65
N VAL A 239 11.35 -7.75 -37.36
CA VAL A 239 11.55 -6.67 -36.37
C VAL A 239 13.01 -6.59 -35.92
N LYS A 240 13.76 -7.71 -35.91
CA LYS A 240 15.19 -7.85 -35.57
C LYS A 240 15.59 -7.37 -34.16
N VAL A 241 14.62 -6.96 -33.34
CA VAL A 241 14.82 -6.49 -31.97
C VAL A 241 13.69 -7.02 -31.10
N GLY A 242 14.00 -7.51 -29.92
CA GLY A 242 13.00 -8.00 -28.96
C GLY A 242 13.35 -9.36 -28.35
N GLU A 243 12.57 -9.73 -27.37
CA GLU A 243 12.67 -10.99 -26.66
C GLU A 243 11.55 -11.93 -27.11
N LEU A 244 11.89 -13.09 -27.66
CA LEU A 244 10.93 -14.08 -28.10
C LEU A 244 10.52 -15.00 -26.95
N TYR A 245 9.24 -15.05 -26.66
CA TYR A 245 8.60 -15.97 -25.71
C TYR A 245 7.82 -17.05 -26.47
N PRO A 246 7.40 -18.15 -25.83
CA PRO A 246 6.68 -19.23 -26.49
C PRO A 246 5.39 -18.80 -27.21
N ASP A 247 4.70 -17.77 -26.71
CA ASP A 247 3.37 -17.32 -27.18
C ASP A 247 3.35 -15.86 -27.66
N HIS A 248 4.43 -15.09 -27.49
CA HIS A 248 4.49 -13.69 -27.89
C HIS A 248 5.94 -13.19 -28.12
N LEU A 249 6.07 -12.08 -28.82
CA LEU A 249 7.30 -11.30 -28.94
C LEU A 249 7.15 -10.00 -28.16
N ARG A 250 8.16 -9.66 -27.35
CA ARG A 250 8.27 -8.43 -26.59
C ARG A 250 9.27 -7.50 -27.25
N VAL A 251 8.84 -6.30 -27.65
CA VAL A 251 9.66 -5.32 -28.35
C VAL A 251 9.66 -4.00 -27.60
N THR A 252 10.83 -3.50 -27.20
CA THR A 252 11.00 -2.24 -26.48
C THR A 252 11.44 -1.09 -27.37
N ALA A 253 12.13 -1.39 -28.48
CA ALA A 253 12.77 -0.40 -29.35
C ALA A 253 11.88 0.16 -30.49
N MET A 254 10.65 -0.34 -30.63
CA MET A 254 9.72 0.08 -31.70
C MET A 254 8.32 0.28 -31.13
N ASN A 255 7.56 1.20 -31.74
CA ASN A 255 6.15 1.42 -31.37
C ASN A 255 5.20 0.54 -32.19
N THR A 256 3.93 0.52 -31.77
CA THR A 256 2.88 -0.31 -32.42
C THR A 256 2.65 0.07 -33.89
N LEU A 257 2.75 1.35 -34.25
CA LEU A 257 2.56 1.81 -35.63
C LEU A 257 3.68 1.31 -36.55
N GLU A 258 4.93 1.40 -36.11
CA GLU A 258 6.10 0.92 -36.86
C GLU A 258 6.00 -0.59 -37.11
N ILE A 259 5.72 -1.37 -36.05
CA ILE A 259 5.59 -2.82 -36.11
C ILE A 259 4.40 -3.22 -37.00
N GLY A 260 3.23 -2.59 -36.80
CA GLY A 260 2.04 -2.84 -37.59
C GLY A 260 2.25 -2.55 -39.06
N THR A 261 2.97 -1.49 -39.40
CA THR A 261 3.31 -1.14 -40.78
C THR A 261 4.25 -2.17 -41.43
N LEU A 262 5.27 -2.64 -40.68
CA LEU A 262 6.19 -3.66 -41.20
C LEU A 262 5.49 -4.99 -41.46
N THR A 263 4.72 -5.46 -40.51
CA THR A 263 4.00 -6.75 -40.59
C THR A 263 2.93 -6.71 -41.67
N ALA A 264 2.20 -5.59 -41.83
CA ALA A 264 1.22 -5.42 -42.91
C ALA A 264 1.87 -5.46 -44.30
N ARG A 265 3.04 -4.80 -44.50
CA ARG A 265 3.81 -4.84 -45.75
C ARG A 265 4.31 -6.25 -46.06
N ALA A 266 4.67 -7.02 -45.04
CA ALA A 266 5.12 -8.40 -45.18
C ALA A 266 3.98 -9.43 -45.32
N GLY A 267 2.71 -9.00 -45.22
CA GLY A 267 1.54 -9.89 -45.26
C GLY A 267 1.49 -10.87 -44.08
N ILE A 268 2.03 -10.47 -42.91
CA ILE A 268 2.01 -11.29 -41.68
C ILE A 268 0.79 -10.90 -40.84
N PRO A 269 -0.13 -11.81 -40.57
CA PRO A 269 -1.27 -11.54 -39.71
C PRO A 269 -0.84 -11.41 -38.26
N LEU A 270 -1.44 -10.44 -37.53
CA LEU A 270 -1.25 -10.27 -36.10
C LEU A 270 -2.54 -10.63 -35.35
N GLU A 271 -2.44 -11.40 -34.28
CA GLU A 271 -3.52 -11.66 -33.34
C GLU A 271 -3.56 -10.59 -32.23
N GLU A 272 -2.40 -10.06 -31.87
CA GLU A 272 -2.26 -9.00 -30.86
C GLU A 272 -1.10 -8.06 -31.23
N LEU A 273 -1.34 -6.77 -31.07
CA LEU A 273 -0.32 -5.71 -31.18
C LEU A 273 -0.67 -4.64 -30.15
N THR A 274 -0.16 -4.80 -28.93
CA THR A 274 -0.54 -3.97 -27.79
C THR A 274 0.68 -3.36 -27.13
N PHE A 275 0.64 -2.06 -26.88
CA PHE A 275 1.64 -1.41 -26.04
C PHE A 275 1.30 -1.72 -24.57
N VAL A 276 2.19 -2.45 -23.91
CA VAL A 276 2.11 -2.75 -22.49
C VAL A 276 2.84 -1.65 -21.72
N GLN A 277 2.06 -0.88 -20.98
CA GLN A 277 2.66 0.17 -20.14
C GLN A 277 3.44 -0.43 -18.98
N PRO A 278 4.50 0.25 -18.51
CA PRO A 278 5.19 -0.12 -17.28
C PRO A 278 4.21 -0.21 -16.12
N SER A 279 4.32 -1.26 -15.32
CA SER A 279 3.49 -1.43 -14.13
C SER A 279 4.35 -1.44 -12.86
N LEU A 280 3.74 -1.06 -11.74
CA LEU A 280 4.40 -1.11 -10.45
C LEU A 280 4.84 -2.54 -10.08
N GLU A 281 4.05 -3.55 -10.51
CA GLU A 281 4.39 -4.96 -10.32
C GLU A 281 5.63 -5.37 -11.10
N ALA A 282 5.70 -4.99 -12.39
CA ALA A 282 6.87 -5.28 -13.22
C ALA A 282 8.14 -4.63 -12.64
N ALA A 283 8.01 -3.36 -12.23
CA ALA A 283 9.06 -2.61 -11.58
C ALA A 283 9.55 -3.27 -10.29
N TYR A 284 8.62 -3.70 -9.44
CA TYR A 284 8.94 -4.37 -8.20
C TYR A 284 9.65 -5.71 -8.43
N MET A 285 9.14 -6.53 -9.35
CA MET A 285 9.74 -7.84 -9.66
C MET A 285 11.16 -7.70 -10.21
N GLU A 286 11.42 -6.68 -11.01
CA GLU A 286 12.76 -6.41 -11.55
C GLU A 286 13.73 -6.01 -10.44
N LEU A 287 13.34 -5.06 -9.59
CA LEU A 287 14.19 -4.56 -8.50
C LEU A 287 14.40 -5.58 -7.36
N THR A 288 13.52 -6.58 -7.25
CA THR A 288 13.62 -7.60 -6.19
C THR A 288 14.17 -8.93 -6.65
N LYS A 289 14.46 -9.14 -7.94
CA LYS A 289 15.06 -10.38 -8.47
C LYS A 289 16.28 -10.79 -7.68
N ASP A 290 17.23 -9.89 -7.49
CA ASP A 290 18.49 -10.16 -6.77
C ASP A 290 18.28 -10.42 -5.26
N SER A 291 17.19 -9.91 -4.69
CA SER A 291 16.85 -10.12 -3.27
C SER A 291 16.05 -11.41 -3.02
N LEU A 292 15.46 -12.02 -4.06
CA LEU A 292 14.68 -13.26 -3.98
C LEU A 292 15.48 -14.53 -4.33
N GLU A 293 16.53 -14.44 -5.16
CA GLU A 293 17.33 -15.57 -5.63
C GLU A 293 18.19 -16.24 -4.54
N PHE A 294 18.25 -15.72 -3.32
CA PHE A 294 18.97 -16.35 -2.20
C PHE A 294 18.07 -17.17 -1.25
N SER A 295 16.94 -17.69 -1.75
CA SER A 295 15.99 -18.51 -0.95
C SER A 295 15.63 -19.80 -1.68
N SER A 296 16.65 -20.61 -2.02
CA SER A 296 16.50 -22.02 -2.40
C SER A 296 17.43 -22.88 -1.54
#